data_acdfe30aa1b3ef246c075bc2b1d2606f
#
_entry.id   acdfe30aa1b3ef246c075bc2b1d2606f
#
_cell.length_a   1.000
_cell.length_b   1.000
_cell.length_c   1.000
_cell.angle_alpha   90.00
_cell.angle_beta   90.00
_cell.angle_gamma   90.00
#
_symmetry.space_group_name_H-M   'P 1'
#
loop_
_entity.id
_entity.type
_entity.pdbx_description
1 polymer ?
#
loop_
_entity_poly.entity_id
_entity_poly.type
_entity_poly.pdbx_seq_one_letter_code
_entity_poly.pdbx_strand_id
1 'polypeptide(L)'
;MARSDVVVGLQGVHKAFNVGTGIETEVLHGIDLTLYRGDFCAVMGPSGSGKSTLLNIIGLLDRPTSGLLQMAGEETTRLADQALTRLRGHHIGFVFQYHHLISAFTALENVMLPMLGAAGFPNPEMRERAEALLESVGLTPWKNNMANNMSGGQQQRVSLARALAMNPALLLADEPTGNLDTQSADAVFGLLRRINQEQGTTVLLVTHNPQLGQRCDKTIHVVDGLIQT
;
A
#
# COMPACT_ATOMS: atom_id res chain seq x y z
N MET A 1 2.96 -17.34 21.33
CA MET A 1 2.80 -15.92 21.04
C MET A 1 1.38 -15.71 20.56
N ALA A 2 0.59 -14.89 21.24
CA ALA A 2 -0.80 -14.65 20.87
C ALA A 2 -0.86 -13.89 19.53
N ARG A 3 -1.56 -14.45 18.55
CA ARG A 3 -1.87 -13.83 17.24
C ARG A 3 -2.94 -12.75 17.40
N SER A 4 -2.70 -11.73 18.23
CA SER A 4 -3.74 -10.77 18.61
C SER A 4 -3.86 -9.53 17.75
N ASP A 5 -2.99 -9.33 16.74
CA ASP A 5 -2.97 -8.08 15.97
C ASP A 5 -3.31 -8.32 14.49
N VAL A 6 -4.58 -8.61 14.22
CA VAL A 6 -5.11 -8.62 12.85
C VAL A 6 -5.11 -7.19 12.32
N VAL A 7 -4.36 -6.96 11.24
CA VAL A 7 -4.32 -5.67 10.54
C VAL A 7 -5.41 -5.62 9.47
N VAL A 8 -5.59 -6.71 8.73
CA VAL A 8 -6.63 -6.86 7.69
C VAL A 8 -7.32 -8.19 7.84
N GLY A 9 -8.64 -8.19 7.80
CA GLY A 9 -9.47 -9.39 7.75
C GLY A 9 -10.52 -9.28 6.65
N LEU A 10 -10.54 -10.23 5.72
CA LEU A 10 -11.58 -10.40 4.72
C LEU A 10 -12.30 -11.72 5.00
N GLN A 11 -13.64 -11.70 4.94
CA GLN A 11 -14.47 -12.89 5.11
C GLN A 11 -15.54 -12.92 4.02
N GLY A 12 -15.44 -13.90 3.12
CA GLY A 12 -16.35 -14.10 1.99
C GLY A 12 -16.52 -12.85 1.13
N VAL A 13 -15.42 -12.13 0.84
CA VAL A 13 -15.49 -10.86 0.10
C VAL A 13 -15.71 -11.11 -1.38
N HIS A 14 -16.80 -10.56 -1.89
CA HIS A 14 -17.14 -10.52 -3.33
C HIS A 14 -17.01 -9.11 -3.88
N LYS A 15 -16.62 -8.99 -5.14
CA LYS A 15 -16.66 -7.73 -5.88
C LYS A 15 -17.20 -7.94 -7.27
N ALA A 16 -18.31 -7.30 -7.56
CA ALA A 16 -18.88 -7.18 -8.89
C ALA A 16 -18.92 -5.72 -9.33
N PHE A 17 -18.73 -5.50 -10.63
CA PHE A 17 -18.89 -4.19 -11.28
C PHE A 17 -20.16 -4.20 -12.12
N ASN A 18 -20.73 -3.00 -12.37
CA ASN A 18 -21.96 -2.81 -13.14
C ASN A 18 -23.16 -3.59 -12.57
N VAL A 19 -23.25 -3.70 -11.25
CA VAL A 19 -24.32 -4.41 -10.55
C VAL A 19 -25.69 -3.82 -10.94
N GLY A 20 -26.65 -4.71 -11.29
CA GLY A 20 -28.00 -4.31 -11.72
C GLY A 20 -28.08 -3.82 -13.17
N THR A 21 -27.00 -3.88 -13.94
CA THR A 21 -27.00 -3.68 -15.39
C THR A 21 -26.97 -5.04 -16.10
N GLY A 22 -27.37 -5.09 -17.35
CA GLY A 22 -27.31 -6.35 -18.12
C GLY A 22 -25.88 -6.88 -18.40
N ILE A 23 -24.83 -6.24 -17.87
CA ILE A 23 -23.41 -6.54 -18.09
C ILE A 23 -22.68 -6.57 -16.73
N GLU A 24 -23.26 -7.24 -15.74
CA GLU A 24 -22.62 -7.45 -14.45
C GLU A 24 -21.40 -8.36 -14.59
N THR A 25 -20.27 -7.95 -14.02
CA THR A 25 -19.02 -8.72 -14.04
C THR A 25 -18.51 -8.88 -12.62
N GLU A 26 -18.56 -10.08 -12.10
CA GLU A 26 -17.95 -10.41 -10.82
C GLU A 26 -16.44 -10.68 -11.01
N VAL A 27 -15.61 -10.09 -10.16
CA VAL A 27 -14.14 -10.14 -10.24
C VAL A 27 -13.53 -10.82 -9.02
N LEU A 28 -14.15 -10.72 -7.85
CA LEU A 28 -13.73 -11.45 -6.65
C LEU A 28 -14.88 -12.34 -6.17
N HIS A 29 -14.57 -13.60 -5.91
CA HIS A 29 -15.53 -14.69 -5.71
C HIS A 29 -15.45 -15.28 -4.30
N GLY A 30 -15.65 -14.48 -3.25
CA GLY A 30 -15.65 -14.96 -1.86
C GLY A 30 -14.23 -15.10 -1.30
N ILE A 31 -13.50 -13.99 -1.24
CA ILE A 31 -12.14 -13.95 -0.73
C ILE A 31 -12.13 -14.01 0.80
N ASP A 32 -11.40 -14.98 1.34
CA ASP A 32 -11.00 -15.05 2.74
C ASP A 32 -9.50 -14.80 2.86
N LEU A 33 -9.12 -13.79 3.66
CA LEU A 33 -7.72 -13.41 3.86
C LEU A 33 -7.54 -12.78 5.23
N THR A 34 -6.49 -13.16 5.95
CA THR A 34 -6.10 -12.49 7.20
C THR A 34 -4.62 -12.12 7.14
N LEU A 35 -4.33 -10.83 7.35
CA LEU A 35 -2.98 -10.31 7.50
C LEU A 35 -2.75 -9.88 8.94
N TYR A 36 -1.64 -10.31 9.50
CA TYR A 36 -1.23 -9.97 10.85
C TYR A 36 -0.14 -8.91 10.85
N ARG A 37 0.03 -8.23 11.97
CA ARG A 37 1.09 -7.25 12.15
C ARG A 37 2.46 -7.89 11.87
N GLY A 38 3.27 -7.20 11.04
CA GLY A 38 4.60 -7.65 10.64
C GLY A 38 4.60 -8.72 9.54
N ASP A 39 3.46 -9.13 9.00
CA ASP A 39 3.44 -9.98 7.81
C ASP A 39 4.11 -9.25 6.61
N PHE A 40 4.89 -9.99 5.83
CA PHE A 40 5.46 -9.52 4.57
C PHE A 40 5.03 -10.48 3.45
N CYS A 41 3.94 -10.12 2.77
CA CYS A 41 3.24 -10.99 1.83
C CYS A 41 3.33 -10.48 0.39
N ALA A 42 3.52 -11.41 -0.56
CA ALA A 42 3.31 -11.15 -1.98
C ALA A 42 1.92 -11.60 -2.42
N VAL A 43 1.26 -10.83 -3.28
CA VAL A 43 0.07 -11.23 -4.05
C VAL A 43 0.51 -11.44 -5.49
N MET A 44 0.32 -12.64 -5.99
CA MET A 44 0.72 -13.05 -7.33
C MET A 44 -0.46 -13.68 -8.09
N GLY A 45 -0.34 -13.75 -9.42
CA GLY A 45 -1.34 -14.35 -10.29
C GLY A 45 -1.31 -13.73 -11.69
N PRO A 46 -2.01 -14.33 -12.66
CA PRO A 46 -2.05 -13.84 -14.04
C PRO A 46 -2.70 -12.44 -14.14
N SER A 47 -2.49 -11.77 -15.27
CA SER A 47 -3.20 -10.52 -15.56
C SER A 47 -4.71 -10.76 -15.58
N GLY A 48 -5.48 -9.82 -15.03
CA GLY A 48 -6.94 -9.93 -14.94
C GLY A 48 -7.46 -10.85 -13.83
N SER A 49 -6.62 -11.46 -13.00
CA SER A 49 -7.08 -12.37 -11.93
C SER A 49 -7.75 -11.70 -10.73
N GLY A 50 -7.82 -10.36 -10.68
CA GLY A 50 -8.46 -9.63 -9.58
C GLY A 50 -7.50 -9.01 -8.55
N LYS A 51 -6.16 -9.11 -8.72
CA LYS A 51 -5.16 -8.59 -7.75
C LYS A 51 -5.33 -7.10 -7.43
N SER A 52 -5.43 -6.26 -8.45
CA SER A 52 -5.61 -4.81 -8.25
C SER A 52 -6.97 -4.49 -7.63
N THR A 53 -8.01 -5.26 -7.95
CA THR A 53 -9.32 -5.14 -7.29
C THR A 53 -9.22 -5.51 -5.82
N LEU A 54 -8.55 -6.61 -5.49
CA LEU A 54 -8.29 -7.03 -4.11
C LEU A 54 -7.50 -5.96 -3.35
N LEU A 55 -6.45 -5.41 -3.97
CA LEU A 55 -5.65 -4.34 -3.37
C LEU A 55 -6.48 -3.07 -3.13
N ASN A 56 -7.35 -2.68 -4.07
CA ASN A 56 -8.24 -1.53 -3.91
C ASN A 56 -9.25 -1.73 -2.77
N ILE A 57 -9.79 -2.93 -2.60
CA ILE A 57 -10.68 -3.27 -1.48
C ILE A 57 -9.92 -3.19 -0.15
N ILE A 58 -8.77 -3.85 -0.04
CA ILE A 58 -7.92 -3.80 1.16
C ILE A 58 -7.49 -2.37 1.45
N GLY A 59 -7.19 -1.59 0.40
CA GLY A 59 -6.78 -0.20 0.47
C GLY A 59 -7.91 0.79 0.79
N LEU A 60 -9.15 0.33 0.98
CA LEU A 60 -10.31 1.19 1.19
C LEU A 60 -10.49 2.24 0.08
N LEU A 61 -10.04 1.93 -1.13
CA LEU A 61 -10.24 2.73 -2.34
C LEU A 61 -11.53 2.35 -3.06
N ASP A 62 -12.01 1.12 -2.82
CA ASP A 62 -13.29 0.62 -3.30
C ASP A 62 -13.96 -0.22 -2.20
N ARG A 63 -15.27 -0.46 -2.34
CA ARG A 63 -16.05 -1.26 -1.39
C ARG A 63 -16.32 -2.64 -1.95
N PRO A 64 -16.34 -3.69 -1.11
CA PRO A 64 -16.84 -4.99 -1.53
C PRO A 64 -18.33 -4.88 -1.89
N THR A 65 -18.79 -5.72 -2.81
CA THR A 65 -20.23 -5.86 -3.13
C THR A 65 -20.93 -6.63 -2.01
N SER A 66 -20.27 -7.63 -1.44
CA SER A 66 -20.72 -8.38 -0.27
C SER A 66 -19.54 -8.97 0.50
N GLY A 67 -19.79 -9.57 1.66
CA GLY A 67 -18.79 -10.05 2.58
C GLY A 67 -18.38 -8.99 3.60
N LEU A 68 -17.38 -9.29 4.43
CA LEU A 68 -16.91 -8.42 5.49
C LEU A 68 -15.44 -8.04 5.28
N LEU A 69 -15.15 -6.77 5.47
CA LEU A 69 -13.77 -6.24 5.52
C LEU A 69 -13.54 -5.57 6.86
N GLN A 70 -12.52 -6.02 7.57
CA GLN A 70 -12.02 -5.45 8.80
C GLN A 70 -10.64 -4.84 8.60
N MET A 71 -10.41 -3.63 9.09
CA MET A 71 -9.13 -2.92 9.07
C MET A 71 -8.80 -2.40 10.47
N ALA A 72 -7.63 -2.79 11.01
CA ALA A 72 -7.16 -2.36 12.32
C ALA A 72 -8.21 -2.53 13.45
N GLY A 73 -8.99 -3.61 13.41
CA GLY A 73 -10.03 -3.92 14.38
C GLY A 73 -11.40 -3.31 14.10
N GLU A 74 -11.54 -2.43 13.08
CA GLU A 74 -12.83 -1.84 12.70
C GLU A 74 -13.46 -2.56 11.49
N GLU A 75 -14.75 -2.89 11.58
CA GLU A 75 -15.52 -3.34 10.42
C GLU A 75 -15.81 -2.15 9.50
N THR A 76 -15.36 -2.25 8.24
CA THR A 76 -15.37 -1.10 7.32
C THR A 76 -16.62 -1.04 6.43
N THR A 77 -17.33 -2.16 6.27
CA THR A 77 -18.43 -2.32 5.32
C THR A 77 -19.58 -1.32 5.51
N ARG A 78 -19.81 -0.88 6.75
CA ARG A 78 -20.89 0.05 7.11
C ARG A 78 -20.44 1.47 7.40
N LEU A 79 -19.13 1.74 7.30
CA LEU A 79 -18.60 3.07 7.57
C LEU A 79 -18.99 4.06 6.46
N ALA A 80 -19.31 5.31 6.86
CA ALA A 80 -19.48 6.41 5.92
C ALA A 80 -18.14 6.75 5.24
N ASP A 81 -18.19 7.36 4.05
CA ASP A 81 -17.00 7.66 3.24
C ASP A 81 -15.97 8.53 3.98
N GLN A 82 -16.42 9.46 4.82
CA GLN A 82 -15.52 10.27 5.63
C GLN A 82 -14.76 9.45 6.68
N ALA A 83 -15.41 8.47 7.30
CA ALA A 83 -14.77 7.56 8.25
C ALA A 83 -13.77 6.64 7.53
N LEU A 84 -14.13 6.09 6.36
CA LEU A 84 -13.21 5.31 5.52
C LEU A 84 -12.00 6.13 5.08
N THR A 85 -12.20 7.39 4.69
CA THR A 85 -11.10 8.28 4.29
C THR A 85 -10.14 8.53 5.45
N ARG A 86 -10.67 8.72 6.66
CA ARG A 86 -9.86 8.88 7.87
C ARG A 86 -9.10 7.60 8.21
N LEU A 87 -9.80 6.45 8.20
CA LEU A 87 -9.18 5.15 8.48
C LEU A 87 -8.05 4.84 7.49
N ARG A 88 -8.31 5.03 6.18
CA ARG A 88 -7.30 4.87 5.13
C ARG A 88 -6.09 5.77 5.36
N GLY A 89 -6.32 7.07 5.62
CA GLY A 89 -5.24 8.05 5.80
C GLY A 89 -4.35 7.77 6.99
N HIS A 90 -4.84 7.12 8.05
CA HIS A 90 -4.06 6.81 9.25
C HIS A 90 -3.41 5.43 9.23
N HIS A 91 -4.06 4.44 8.61
CA HIS A 91 -3.63 3.04 8.74
C HIS A 91 -2.98 2.46 7.48
N ILE A 92 -3.11 3.14 6.32
CA ILE A 92 -2.64 2.58 5.05
C ILE A 92 -1.69 3.55 4.35
N GLY A 93 -0.49 3.06 4.02
CA GLY A 93 0.44 3.70 3.11
C GLY A 93 0.40 3.04 1.74
N PHE A 94 0.40 3.84 0.67
CA PHE A 94 0.39 3.34 -0.70
C PHE A 94 1.70 3.63 -1.42
N VAL A 95 2.21 2.61 -2.11
CA VAL A 95 3.36 2.70 -3.01
C VAL A 95 2.94 2.10 -4.35
N PHE A 96 2.91 2.91 -5.40
CA PHE A 96 2.47 2.49 -6.74
C PHE A 96 3.64 2.36 -7.70
N GLN A 97 3.45 1.65 -8.80
CA GLN A 97 4.39 1.54 -9.91
C GLN A 97 4.71 2.90 -10.54
N TYR A 98 3.70 3.75 -10.72
CA TYR A 98 3.85 5.16 -11.07
C TYR A 98 3.81 5.96 -9.77
N HIS A 99 4.89 6.55 -9.36
CA HIS A 99 5.15 7.15 -8.05
C HIS A 99 4.06 8.12 -7.55
N HIS A 100 3.22 8.66 -8.44
CA HIS A 100 2.16 9.63 -8.16
C HIS A 100 2.63 10.80 -7.28
N LEU A 101 3.86 11.27 -7.53
CA LEU A 101 4.38 12.46 -6.90
C LEU A 101 3.81 13.71 -7.57
N ILE A 102 3.57 14.74 -6.79
CA ILE A 102 3.23 16.06 -7.33
C ILE A 102 4.52 16.68 -7.87
N SER A 103 4.59 16.82 -9.19
CA SER A 103 5.80 17.25 -9.91
C SER A 103 6.25 18.67 -9.55
N ALA A 104 5.31 19.53 -9.18
CA ALA A 104 5.55 20.91 -8.75
C ALA A 104 6.01 21.02 -7.28
N PHE A 105 6.15 19.90 -6.57
CA PHE A 105 6.58 19.86 -5.18
C PHE A 105 7.96 19.22 -5.08
N THR A 106 8.72 19.65 -4.08
CA THR A 106 9.98 19.04 -3.70
C THR A 106 9.74 17.62 -3.10
N ALA A 107 10.81 16.85 -2.96
CA ALA A 107 10.74 15.56 -2.25
C ALA A 107 10.18 15.73 -0.83
N LEU A 108 10.65 16.74 -0.11
CA LEU A 108 10.18 17.06 1.26
C LEU A 108 8.69 17.38 1.29
N GLU A 109 8.22 18.25 0.42
CA GLU A 109 6.80 18.63 0.35
C GLU A 109 5.91 17.45 -0.01
N ASN A 110 6.35 16.58 -0.95
CA ASN A 110 5.61 15.36 -1.27
C ASN A 110 5.44 14.42 -0.05
N VAL A 111 6.49 14.28 0.77
CA VAL A 111 6.42 13.45 1.99
C VAL A 111 5.52 14.09 3.05
N MET A 112 5.43 15.42 3.12
CA MET A 112 4.57 16.13 4.06
C MET A 112 3.08 16.05 3.72
N LEU A 113 2.70 15.78 2.46
CA LEU A 113 1.30 15.83 1.99
C LEU A 113 0.29 15.05 2.84
N PRO A 114 0.54 13.79 3.25
CA PRO A 114 -0.43 13.06 4.08
C PRO A 114 -0.66 13.72 5.44
N MET A 115 0.39 14.26 6.05
CA MET A 115 0.32 14.96 7.33
C MET A 115 -0.42 16.29 7.21
N LEU A 116 -0.20 17.02 6.12
CA LEU A 116 -0.95 18.24 5.80
C LEU A 116 -2.43 17.97 5.60
N GLY A 117 -2.77 16.87 4.91
CA GLY A 117 -4.17 16.45 4.73
C GLY A 117 -4.89 16.13 6.04
N ALA A 118 -4.16 15.64 7.05
CA ALA A 118 -4.70 15.30 8.35
C ALA A 118 -4.83 16.54 9.29
N ALA A 119 -3.85 17.45 9.27
CA ALA A 119 -3.77 18.56 10.22
C ALA A 119 -4.17 19.94 9.64
N GLY A 120 -4.26 20.06 8.32
CA GLY A 120 -4.68 21.27 7.60
C GLY A 120 -3.58 22.31 7.36
N PHE A 121 -2.63 22.49 8.26
CA PHE A 121 -1.56 23.49 8.14
C PHE A 121 -0.18 22.90 8.42
N PRO A 122 0.87 23.36 7.70
CA PRO A 122 2.25 22.92 7.96
C PRO A 122 2.70 23.35 9.36
N ASN A 123 3.45 22.46 10.02
CA ASN A 123 4.10 22.76 11.30
C ASN A 123 5.55 22.21 11.31
N PRO A 124 6.41 22.65 12.26
CA PRO A 124 7.79 22.19 12.34
C PRO A 124 7.93 20.67 12.51
N GLU A 125 7.06 20.02 13.28
CA GLU A 125 7.11 18.58 13.54
C GLU A 125 6.89 17.75 12.28
N MET A 126 5.99 18.20 11.38
CA MET A 126 5.78 17.55 10.08
C MET A 126 7.04 17.61 9.22
N ARG A 127 7.73 18.75 9.24
CA ARG A 127 8.97 18.92 8.50
C ARG A 127 10.07 18.03 9.04
N GLU A 128 10.28 18.01 10.35
CA GLU A 128 11.27 17.16 11.01
C GLU A 128 11.00 15.68 10.71
N ARG A 129 9.74 15.24 10.80
CA ARG A 129 9.35 13.88 10.46
C ARG A 129 9.60 13.55 8.98
N ALA A 130 9.24 14.45 8.08
CA ALA A 130 9.47 14.24 6.64
C ALA A 130 10.97 14.18 6.32
N GLU A 131 11.80 15.01 6.97
CA GLU A 131 13.27 14.96 6.83
C GLU A 131 13.84 13.64 7.35
N ALA A 132 13.40 13.16 8.51
CA ALA A 132 13.81 11.87 9.05
C ALA A 132 13.39 10.69 8.14
N LEU A 133 12.19 10.74 7.54
CA LEU A 133 11.75 9.73 6.57
C LEU A 133 12.59 9.76 5.30
N LEU A 134 12.93 10.93 4.77
CA LEU A 134 13.81 11.04 3.60
C LEU A 134 15.23 10.55 3.92
N GLU A 135 15.73 10.80 5.13
CA GLU A 135 16.99 10.24 5.60
C GLU A 135 16.95 8.71 5.65
N SER A 136 15.88 8.12 6.19
CA SER A 136 15.72 6.66 6.30
C SER A 136 15.73 5.94 4.95
N VAL A 137 15.35 6.63 3.86
CA VAL A 137 15.40 6.10 2.49
C VAL A 137 16.62 6.60 1.70
N GLY A 138 17.58 7.29 2.37
CA GLY A 138 18.85 7.74 1.77
C GLY A 138 18.69 8.92 0.81
N LEU A 139 17.74 9.83 1.07
CA LEU A 139 17.44 10.98 0.19
C LEU A 139 17.72 12.34 0.83
N THR A 140 18.45 12.42 1.94
CA THR A 140 18.79 13.71 2.59
C THR A 140 19.37 14.75 1.63
N PRO A 141 20.32 14.42 0.71
CA PRO A 141 20.88 15.40 -0.20
C PRO A 141 19.89 15.96 -1.24
N TRP A 142 18.82 15.21 -1.51
CA TRP A 142 17.81 15.53 -2.55
C TRP A 142 16.49 16.03 -1.99
N LYS A 143 16.38 16.29 -0.68
CA LYS A 143 15.11 16.67 -0.04
C LYS A 143 14.45 17.91 -0.63
N ASN A 144 15.24 18.84 -1.13
CA ASN A 144 14.76 20.09 -1.75
C ASN A 144 14.66 20.02 -3.28
N ASN A 145 14.97 18.87 -3.90
CA ASN A 145 14.82 18.72 -5.34
C ASN A 145 13.34 18.55 -5.70
N MET A 146 12.93 19.16 -6.81
CA MET A 146 11.61 18.94 -7.39
C MET A 146 11.48 17.47 -7.83
N ALA A 147 10.30 16.88 -7.63
CA ALA A 147 10.09 15.47 -7.94
C ALA A 147 10.41 15.09 -9.39
N ASN A 148 10.12 15.99 -10.36
CA ASN A 148 10.39 15.77 -11.78
C ASN A 148 11.90 15.81 -12.15
N ASN A 149 12.76 16.33 -11.26
CA ASN A 149 14.21 16.41 -11.45
C ASN A 149 14.95 15.24 -10.76
N MET A 150 14.23 14.21 -10.35
CA MET A 150 14.78 13.03 -9.66
C MET A 150 14.73 11.80 -10.56
N SER A 151 15.68 10.87 -10.38
CA SER A 151 15.63 9.58 -11.06
C SER A 151 14.43 8.74 -10.62
N GLY A 152 13.99 7.77 -11.43
CA GLY A 152 12.88 6.88 -11.09
C GLY A 152 13.05 6.18 -9.75
N GLY A 153 14.25 5.67 -9.45
CA GLY A 153 14.55 5.05 -8.16
C GLY A 153 14.54 6.05 -6.98
N GLN A 154 14.91 7.32 -7.21
CA GLN A 154 14.76 8.37 -6.21
C GLN A 154 13.29 8.72 -5.98
N GLN A 155 12.52 8.89 -7.05
CA GLN A 155 11.08 9.16 -6.97
C GLN A 155 10.35 8.03 -6.22
N GLN A 156 10.71 6.77 -6.47
CA GLN A 156 10.13 5.63 -5.76
C GLN A 156 10.45 5.65 -4.27
N ARG A 157 11.66 6.03 -3.90
CA ARG A 157 12.03 6.20 -2.48
C ARG A 157 11.32 7.36 -1.82
N VAL A 158 11.04 8.47 -2.53
CA VAL A 158 10.17 9.56 -2.05
C VAL A 158 8.74 9.05 -1.83
N SER A 159 8.20 8.27 -2.80
CA SER A 159 6.85 7.66 -2.67
C SER A 159 6.77 6.75 -1.46
N LEU A 160 7.81 5.96 -1.19
CA LEU A 160 7.89 5.11 0.00
C LEU A 160 7.96 5.93 1.29
N ALA A 161 8.79 6.98 1.35
CA ALA A 161 8.84 7.89 2.50
C ALA A 161 7.48 8.56 2.76
N ARG A 162 6.79 9.00 1.70
CA ARG A 162 5.44 9.56 1.78
C ARG A 162 4.43 8.55 2.34
N ALA A 163 4.50 7.29 1.89
CA ALA A 163 3.62 6.23 2.38
C ALA A 163 3.78 5.98 3.89
N LEU A 164 4.96 6.25 4.45
CA LEU A 164 5.27 6.10 5.88
C LEU A 164 4.93 7.33 6.72
N ALA A 165 4.54 8.45 6.12
CA ALA A 165 4.38 9.73 6.81
C ALA A 165 3.42 9.65 8.01
N MET A 166 2.34 8.90 7.90
CA MET A 166 1.32 8.70 8.94
C MET A 166 1.57 7.49 9.85
N ASN A 167 2.74 6.84 9.76
CA ASN A 167 3.07 5.64 10.53
C ASN A 167 2.04 4.50 10.34
N PRO A 168 1.78 4.08 9.10
CA PRO A 168 0.69 3.15 8.79
C PRO A 168 0.94 1.75 9.37
N ALA A 169 -0.14 1.05 9.71
CA ALA A 169 -0.09 -0.37 10.09
C ALA A 169 0.13 -1.29 8.88
N LEU A 170 -0.27 -0.82 7.68
CA LEU A 170 -0.21 -1.56 6.41
C LEU A 170 0.42 -0.70 5.31
N LEU A 171 1.41 -1.25 4.62
CA LEU A 171 1.89 -0.76 3.34
C LEU A 171 1.34 -1.62 2.21
N LEU A 172 0.63 -1.00 1.29
CA LEU A 172 0.16 -1.61 0.05
C LEU A 172 1.08 -1.16 -1.09
N ALA A 173 1.79 -2.10 -1.69
CA ALA A 173 2.73 -1.84 -2.75
C ALA A 173 2.27 -2.53 -4.04
N ASP A 174 1.81 -1.75 -5.02
CA ASP A 174 1.37 -2.25 -6.32
C ASP A 174 2.50 -2.09 -7.35
N GLU A 175 3.13 -3.21 -7.71
CA GLU A 175 4.27 -3.27 -8.65
C GLU A 175 5.35 -2.20 -8.37
N PRO A 176 5.82 -2.04 -7.11
CA PRO A 176 6.64 -0.87 -6.72
C PRO A 176 8.00 -0.82 -7.39
N THR A 177 8.38 -1.87 -8.11
CA THR A 177 9.68 -1.99 -8.81
C THR A 177 9.53 -2.13 -10.32
N GLY A 178 8.30 -2.14 -10.86
CA GLY A 178 8.01 -2.49 -12.25
C GLY A 178 8.65 -1.57 -13.30
N ASN A 179 8.94 -0.32 -12.94
CA ASN A 179 9.53 0.69 -13.83
C ASN A 179 10.99 1.03 -13.46
N LEU A 180 11.65 0.21 -12.65
CA LEU A 180 13.01 0.46 -12.16
C LEU A 180 14.02 -0.50 -12.79
N ASP A 181 15.26 -0.04 -12.90
CA ASP A 181 16.39 -0.93 -13.16
C ASP A 181 16.60 -1.90 -12.00
N THR A 182 17.32 -2.99 -12.25
CA THR A 182 17.51 -4.08 -11.28
C THR A 182 18.10 -3.59 -9.95
N GLN A 183 19.09 -2.70 -9.99
CA GLN A 183 19.75 -2.19 -8.78
C GLN A 183 18.78 -1.32 -7.95
N SER A 184 18.03 -0.44 -8.60
CA SER A 184 17.01 0.39 -7.96
C SER A 184 15.86 -0.45 -7.40
N ALA A 185 15.44 -1.50 -8.13
CA ALA A 185 14.41 -2.44 -7.70
C ALA A 185 14.82 -3.19 -6.42
N ASP A 186 16.05 -3.71 -6.38
CA ASP A 186 16.58 -4.37 -5.19
C ASP A 186 16.72 -3.42 -3.99
N ALA A 187 17.14 -2.17 -4.23
CA ALA A 187 17.23 -1.16 -3.18
C ALA A 187 15.84 -0.84 -2.58
N VAL A 188 14.80 -0.66 -3.41
CA VAL A 188 13.43 -0.40 -2.96
C VAL A 188 12.87 -1.60 -2.20
N PHE A 189 13.06 -2.82 -2.70
CA PHE A 189 12.62 -4.02 -1.99
C PHE A 189 13.33 -4.18 -0.64
N GLY A 190 14.64 -3.93 -0.58
CA GLY A 190 15.41 -3.94 0.67
C GLY A 190 14.91 -2.91 1.69
N LEU A 191 14.48 -1.72 1.23
CA LEU A 191 13.85 -0.71 2.07
C LEU A 191 12.50 -1.19 2.64
N LEU A 192 11.64 -1.77 1.81
CA LEU A 192 10.35 -2.33 2.27
C LEU A 192 10.58 -3.41 3.35
N ARG A 193 11.55 -4.31 3.12
CA ARG A 193 11.88 -5.37 4.08
C ARG A 193 12.41 -4.82 5.39
N ARG A 194 13.30 -3.84 5.33
CA ARG A 194 13.85 -3.18 6.52
C ARG A 194 12.75 -2.50 7.34
N ILE A 195 11.85 -1.75 6.70
CA ILE A 195 10.71 -1.11 7.36
C ILE A 195 9.82 -2.14 8.06
N ASN A 196 9.52 -3.24 7.37
CA ASN A 196 8.75 -4.34 7.95
C ASN A 196 9.43 -4.90 9.21
N GLN A 197 10.73 -5.18 9.15
CA GLN A 197 11.48 -5.78 10.26
C GLN A 197 11.68 -4.83 11.44
N GLU A 198 12.02 -3.56 11.18
CA GLU A 198 12.36 -2.59 12.22
C GLU A 198 11.12 -1.95 12.86
N GLN A 199 10.05 -1.74 12.10
CA GLN A 199 8.86 -1.03 12.57
C GLN A 199 7.66 -1.97 12.81
N GLY A 200 7.76 -3.24 12.39
CA GLY A 200 6.63 -4.18 12.47
C GLY A 200 5.47 -3.81 11.54
N THR A 201 5.71 -2.98 10.53
CA THR A 201 4.71 -2.60 9.54
C THR A 201 4.38 -3.80 8.65
N THR A 202 3.09 -4.11 8.50
CA THR A 202 2.64 -5.15 7.58
C THR A 202 2.81 -4.69 6.13
N VAL A 203 3.33 -5.53 5.25
CA VAL A 203 3.54 -5.22 3.84
C VAL A 203 2.78 -6.21 2.97
N LEU A 204 1.94 -5.71 2.07
CA LEU A 204 1.30 -6.47 1.01
C LEU A 204 1.82 -5.97 -0.34
N LEU A 205 2.62 -6.79 -1.00
CA LEU A 205 3.27 -6.50 -2.27
C LEU A 205 2.54 -7.21 -3.40
N VAL A 206 1.91 -6.48 -4.32
CA VAL A 206 1.45 -7.05 -5.59
C VAL A 206 2.61 -7.05 -6.57
N THR A 207 2.93 -8.21 -7.13
CA THR A 207 3.99 -8.33 -8.14
C THR A 207 3.76 -9.51 -9.08
N HIS A 208 4.21 -9.35 -10.32
CA HIS A 208 4.29 -10.43 -11.30
C HIS A 208 5.71 -11.05 -11.34
N ASN A 209 6.67 -10.51 -10.60
CA ASN A 209 8.04 -11.02 -10.55
C ASN A 209 8.17 -12.17 -9.53
N PRO A 210 8.40 -13.44 -10.00
CA PRO A 210 8.50 -14.58 -9.09
C PRO A 210 9.67 -14.50 -8.12
N GLN A 211 10.78 -13.83 -8.51
CA GLN A 211 11.95 -13.68 -7.65
C GLN A 211 11.64 -12.80 -6.44
N LEU A 212 10.82 -11.74 -6.62
CA LEU A 212 10.38 -10.90 -5.51
C LEU A 212 9.38 -11.66 -4.62
N GLY A 213 8.45 -12.42 -5.23
CA GLY A 213 7.51 -13.26 -4.47
C GLY A 213 8.23 -14.25 -3.55
N GLN A 214 9.28 -14.92 -4.03
CA GLN A 214 10.09 -15.87 -3.24
C GLN A 214 10.85 -15.22 -2.07
N ARG A 215 11.09 -13.92 -2.12
CA ARG A 215 11.75 -13.16 -1.04
C ARG A 215 10.78 -12.68 0.04
N CYS A 216 9.47 -12.83 -0.18
CA CYS A 216 8.42 -12.56 0.81
C CYS A 216 8.25 -13.75 1.76
N ASP A 217 7.71 -13.52 2.96
CA ASP A 217 7.49 -14.60 3.94
C ASP A 217 6.32 -15.50 3.55
N LYS A 218 5.36 -14.94 2.80
CA LYS A 218 4.16 -15.63 2.30
C LYS A 218 3.84 -15.16 0.88
N THR A 219 3.32 -16.07 0.07
CA THR A 219 2.78 -15.74 -1.26
C THR A 219 1.31 -16.14 -1.32
N ILE A 220 0.48 -15.19 -1.72
CA ILE A 220 -0.97 -15.34 -1.93
C ILE A 220 -1.18 -15.42 -3.45
N HIS A 221 -1.67 -16.55 -3.94
CA HIS A 221 -1.96 -16.71 -5.36
C HIS A 221 -3.42 -16.37 -5.63
N VAL A 222 -3.66 -15.38 -6.50
CA VAL A 222 -5.00 -14.99 -6.95
C VAL A 222 -5.18 -15.44 -8.39
N VAL A 223 -6.15 -16.32 -8.62
CA VAL A 223 -6.49 -16.85 -9.95
C VAL A 223 -8.01 -16.80 -10.08
N ASP A 224 -8.48 -16.20 -11.18
CA ASP A 224 -9.90 -16.07 -11.50
C ASP A 224 -10.75 -15.58 -10.31
N GLY A 225 -10.27 -14.57 -9.62
CA GLY A 225 -10.98 -13.96 -8.49
C GLY A 225 -11.01 -14.77 -7.20
N LEU A 226 -10.23 -15.84 -7.10
CA LEU A 226 -10.13 -16.72 -5.91
C LEU A 226 -8.68 -16.75 -5.38
N ILE A 227 -8.53 -16.91 -4.07
CA ILE A 227 -7.23 -17.25 -3.48
C ILE A 227 -7.03 -18.76 -3.57
N GLN A 228 -5.94 -19.16 -4.22
CA GLN A 228 -5.50 -20.56 -4.25
C GLN A 228 -4.64 -20.84 -3.03
N THR A 229 -4.98 -21.89 -2.30
CA THR A 229 -4.23 -22.43 -1.15
C THR A 229 -3.16 -23.41 -1.60
#